data_8465a87d31a3b4c0b66d0e39cc568f57
#
_entry.id   8465a87d31a3b4c0b66d0e39cc568f57
#
_cell.length_a   1.000
_cell.length_b   1.000
_cell.length_c   1.000
_cell.angle_alpha   90.00
_cell.angle_beta   90.00
_cell.angle_gamma   90.00
#
_symmetry.space_group_name_H-M   'P 1'
#
loop_
_entity.id
_entity.type
_entity.pdbx_description
1 polymer ?
#
loop_
_entity_poly.entity_id
_entity_poly.type
_entity_poly.pdbx_seq_one_letter_code
_entity_poly.pdbx_strand_id
1 'polypeptide(L)'
;MSNQERMPFVEALESYKKQHFVPFHTPGHKIGVEAPQLLKDWMGPALPYDLGVMYALDDLHEPEGELKEAQDLTARLYGADHCWFSINGTTALIEAMIMGTVGPDETIIIPREAHRSVISGLVLSGAKPVYMDCQFDERWGIPLGVSLDDVVKTMDAHPEAKAILLVYPNYYGVGVDIVNIVKEAHKRGMIVLVDEAHGPHLPFSNTLPIEAIAAGADLVAQSTH
;
A
#
# COMPACT_ATOMS: atom_id res chain seq x y z
N MET A 1 15.30 -22.24 -3.27
CA MET A 1 15.32 -20.80 -3.61
C MET A 1 14.01 -20.51 -4.33
N SER A 2 13.24 -19.53 -3.85
CA SER A 2 12.01 -19.12 -4.54
C SER A 2 12.40 -18.49 -5.88
N ASN A 3 11.78 -18.92 -6.94
CA ASN A 3 11.97 -18.30 -8.25
C ASN A 3 11.17 -16.98 -8.28
N GLN A 4 11.84 -15.84 -8.07
CA GLN A 4 11.22 -14.50 -8.11
C GLN A 4 10.71 -14.10 -9.51
N GLU A 5 11.02 -14.89 -10.55
CA GLU A 5 10.51 -14.67 -11.90
C GLU A 5 9.12 -15.30 -12.14
N ARG A 6 8.63 -16.11 -11.19
CA ARG A 6 7.29 -16.69 -11.28
C ARG A 6 6.21 -15.61 -11.08
N MET A 7 5.10 -15.82 -11.76
CA MET A 7 3.90 -15.01 -11.68
C MET A 7 2.70 -15.91 -11.31
N PRO A 8 2.61 -16.39 -10.05
CA PRO A 8 1.70 -17.49 -9.68
C PRO A 8 0.25 -17.22 -10.06
N PHE A 9 -0.26 -16.03 -9.78
CA PHE A 9 -1.63 -15.67 -10.12
C PHE A 9 -1.86 -15.52 -11.63
N VAL A 10 -0.89 -15.02 -12.39
CA VAL A 10 -0.97 -14.95 -13.85
C VAL A 10 -0.93 -16.36 -14.45
N GLU A 11 -0.09 -17.24 -13.89
CA GLU A 11 0.01 -18.65 -14.30
C GLU A 11 -1.33 -19.38 -14.06
N ALA A 12 -2.00 -19.11 -12.94
CA ALA A 12 -3.33 -19.65 -12.64
C ALA A 12 -4.40 -19.15 -13.63
N LEU A 13 -4.43 -17.84 -13.90
CA LEU A 13 -5.33 -17.26 -14.90
C LEU A 13 -5.13 -17.86 -16.30
N GLU A 14 -3.88 -18.02 -16.74
CA GLU A 14 -3.57 -18.67 -18.02
C GLU A 14 -3.96 -20.15 -18.04
N SER A 15 -3.76 -20.86 -16.94
CA SER A 15 -4.18 -22.25 -16.79
C SER A 15 -5.71 -22.37 -16.84
N TYR A 16 -6.41 -21.49 -16.13
CA TYR A 16 -7.87 -21.46 -16.12
C TYR A 16 -8.45 -21.21 -17.52
N LYS A 17 -7.91 -20.22 -18.24
CA LYS A 17 -8.32 -19.89 -19.61
C LYS A 17 -8.18 -21.05 -20.59
N LYS A 18 -7.18 -21.94 -20.39
CA LYS A 18 -6.95 -23.12 -21.24
C LYS A 18 -7.95 -24.26 -21.01
N GLN A 19 -8.72 -24.21 -19.92
CA GLN A 19 -9.73 -25.24 -19.63
C GLN A 19 -10.94 -25.06 -20.54
N HIS A 20 -11.33 -26.12 -21.19
CA HIS A 20 -12.52 -26.16 -22.05
C HIS A 20 -13.74 -26.52 -21.23
N PHE A 21 -14.40 -25.50 -20.64
CA PHE A 21 -15.65 -25.66 -19.89
C PHE A 21 -16.67 -24.59 -20.27
N VAL A 22 -17.92 -24.82 -19.94
CA VAL A 22 -18.98 -23.84 -20.10
C VAL A 22 -19.11 -23.05 -18.79
N PRO A 23 -18.79 -21.75 -18.76
CA PRO A 23 -18.79 -20.97 -17.52
C PRO A 23 -20.22 -20.63 -17.06
N PHE A 24 -20.60 -21.12 -15.87
CA PHE A 24 -21.86 -20.77 -15.20
C PHE A 24 -21.66 -19.76 -14.06
N HIS A 25 -20.45 -19.29 -13.86
CA HIS A 25 -20.11 -18.27 -12.87
C HIS A 25 -20.26 -16.83 -13.42
N THR A 26 -20.17 -15.84 -12.53
CA THR A 26 -19.97 -14.43 -12.88
C THR A 26 -18.52 -14.18 -13.29
N PRO A 27 -18.22 -13.12 -14.10
CA PRO A 27 -19.14 -12.18 -14.74
C PRO A 27 -19.99 -12.78 -15.86
N GLY A 28 -21.11 -12.11 -16.18
CA GLY A 28 -22.11 -12.59 -17.16
C GLY A 28 -21.64 -12.66 -18.60
N HIS A 29 -20.51 -12.05 -18.96
CA HIS A 29 -19.91 -12.10 -20.30
C HIS A 29 -19.28 -13.45 -20.65
N LYS A 30 -19.25 -14.43 -19.70
CA LYS A 30 -18.82 -15.81 -19.94
C LYS A 30 -17.45 -15.92 -20.61
N ILE A 31 -16.43 -15.38 -19.95
CA ILE A 31 -15.04 -15.34 -20.45
C ILE A 31 -14.96 -14.58 -21.80
N GLY A 32 -15.85 -13.61 -22.00
CA GLY A 32 -15.94 -12.80 -23.21
C GLY A 32 -16.79 -13.38 -24.33
N VAL A 33 -17.22 -14.65 -24.25
CA VAL A 33 -17.99 -15.28 -25.34
C VAL A 33 -19.31 -14.55 -25.56
N GLU A 34 -20.06 -14.29 -24.50
CA GLU A 34 -21.36 -13.64 -24.53
C GLU A 34 -21.28 -12.10 -24.40
N ALA A 35 -20.09 -11.51 -24.42
CA ALA A 35 -19.93 -10.08 -24.33
C ALA A 35 -20.50 -9.35 -25.57
N PRO A 36 -21.17 -8.19 -25.41
CA PRO A 36 -21.51 -7.32 -26.51
C PRO A 36 -20.28 -6.93 -27.33
N GLN A 37 -20.47 -6.75 -28.65
CA GLN A 37 -19.34 -6.43 -29.56
C GLN A 37 -18.55 -5.21 -29.10
N LEU A 38 -19.24 -4.15 -28.68
CA LEU A 38 -18.60 -2.93 -28.17
C LEU A 38 -17.66 -3.21 -26.99
N LEU A 39 -18.05 -4.09 -26.05
CA LEU A 39 -17.19 -4.48 -24.94
C LEU A 39 -15.99 -5.30 -25.40
N LYS A 40 -16.18 -6.20 -26.36
CA LYS A 40 -15.08 -6.95 -26.98
C LYS A 40 -14.10 -6.03 -27.70
N ASP A 41 -14.59 -5.01 -28.37
CA ASP A 41 -13.76 -4.03 -29.07
C ASP A 41 -12.92 -3.18 -28.09
N TRP A 42 -13.47 -2.87 -26.92
CA TRP A 42 -12.77 -2.07 -25.89
C TRP A 42 -11.79 -2.89 -25.06
N MET A 43 -12.21 -4.05 -24.58
CA MET A 43 -11.44 -4.88 -23.67
C MET A 43 -10.48 -5.83 -24.39
N GLY A 44 -10.82 -6.19 -25.63
CA GLY A 44 -9.98 -7.06 -26.45
C GLY A 44 -9.58 -8.34 -25.75
N PRO A 45 -8.29 -8.71 -25.78
CA PRO A 45 -7.78 -9.96 -25.18
C PRO A 45 -7.79 -9.95 -23.65
N ALA A 46 -8.07 -8.83 -22.98
CA ALA A 46 -8.13 -8.74 -21.52
C ALA A 46 -9.43 -9.34 -20.96
N LEU A 47 -10.51 -9.32 -21.74
CA LEU A 47 -11.84 -9.73 -21.29
C LEU A 47 -11.90 -11.18 -20.73
N PRO A 48 -11.19 -12.19 -21.25
CA PRO A 48 -11.16 -13.52 -20.67
C PRO A 48 -10.51 -13.64 -19.29
N TYR A 49 -9.82 -12.60 -18.83
CA TYR A 49 -9.16 -12.54 -17.52
C TYR A 49 -9.99 -11.80 -16.46
N ASP A 50 -11.14 -11.25 -16.85
CA ASP A 50 -12.10 -10.69 -15.90
C ASP A 50 -12.88 -11.83 -15.25
N LEU A 51 -12.35 -12.32 -14.13
CA LEU A 51 -12.81 -13.48 -13.40
C LEU A 51 -13.05 -13.12 -11.94
N GLY A 52 -14.03 -13.77 -11.32
CA GLY A 52 -14.31 -13.61 -9.90
C GLY A 52 -13.51 -14.57 -9.02
N VAL A 53 -13.72 -14.46 -7.72
CA VAL A 53 -13.22 -15.41 -6.72
C VAL A 53 -13.79 -16.80 -7.01
N MET A 54 -12.91 -17.78 -7.10
CA MET A 54 -13.28 -19.20 -7.30
C MET A 54 -12.14 -20.11 -6.87
N TYR A 55 -12.46 -21.36 -6.56
CA TYR A 55 -11.48 -22.34 -6.07
C TYR A 55 -10.20 -22.46 -6.90
N ALA A 56 -10.29 -22.28 -8.22
CA ALA A 56 -9.15 -22.38 -9.12
C ALA A 56 -8.29 -21.11 -9.21
N LEU A 57 -8.72 -20.00 -8.56
CA LEU A 57 -8.07 -18.69 -8.64
C LEU A 57 -7.83 -18.07 -7.27
N ASP A 58 -8.03 -18.86 -6.20
CA ASP A 58 -7.83 -18.40 -4.82
C ASP A 58 -8.83 -17.30 -4.38
N ASP A 59 -8.76 -16.86 -3.12
CA ASP A 59 -9.57 -15.80 -2.54
C ASP A 59 -8.66 -14.70 -1.96
N LEU A 60 -8.87 -13.46 -2.39
CA LEU A 60 -8.07 -12.33 -1.93
C LEU A 60 -8.24 -12.05 -0.42
N HIS A 61 -9.40 -12.40 0.16
CA HIS A 61 -9.66 -12.19 1.59
C HIS A 61 -9.09 -13.30 2.48
N GLU A 62 -8.91 -14.51 1.93
CA GLU A 62 -8.35 -15.66 2.62
C GLU A 62 -7.42 -16.44 1.67
N PRO A 63 -6.29 -15.83 1.26
CA PRO A 63 -5.43 -16.42 0.26
C PRO A 63 -4.66 -17.63 0.81
N GLU A 64 -4.82 -18.79 0.18
CA GLU A 64 -4.15 -20.04 0.53
C GLU A 64 -3.37 -20.66 -0.63
N GLY A 65 -3.62 -20.20 -1.87
CA GLY A 65 -3.06 -20.70 -3.11
C GLY A 65 -2.16 -19.70 -3.84
N GLU A 66 -2.49 -19.44 -5.09
CA GLU A 66 -1.68 -18.63 -6.01
C GLU A 66 -1.56 -17.18 -5.61
N LEU A 67 -2.62 -16.60 -4.99
CA LEU A 67 -2.55 -15.25 -4.43
C LEU A 67 -1.62 -15.20 -3.22
N LYS A 68 -1.69 -16.22 -2.36
CA LYS A 68 -0.77 -16.33 -1.22
C LYS A 68 0.68 -16.44 -1.68
N GLU A 69 0.95 -17.28 -2.68
CA GLU A 69 2.30 -17.42 -3.25
C GLU A 69 2.78 -16.09 -3.85
N ALA A 70 1.91 -15.35 -4.56
CA ALA A 70 2.23 -14.04 -5.11
C ALA A 70 2.53 -13.00 -4.02
N GLN A 71 1.74 -12.97 -2.93
CA GLN A 71 1.98 -12.12 -1.77
C GLN A 71 3.32 -12.45 -1.09
N ASP A 72 3.65 -13.73 -0.93
CA ASP A 72 4.92 -14.17 -0.34
C ASP A 72 6.13 -13.83 -1.22
N LEU A 73 5.98 -13.89 -2.54
CA LEU A 73 7.00 -13.42 -3.49
C LEU A 73 7.21 -11.92 -3.38
N THR A 74 6.12 -11.16 -3.28
CA THR A 74 6.16 -9.70 -3.12
C THR A 74 6.79 -9.31 -1.78
N ALA A 75 6.41 -9.97 -0.69
CA ALA A 75 7.01 -9.73 0.62
C ALA A 75 8.54 -9.92 0.58
N ARG A 76 9.00 -11.04 -0.01
CA ARG A 76 10.44 -11.30 -0.17
C ARG A 76 11.15 -10.28 -1.06
N LEU A 77 10.48 -9.79 -2.12
CA LEU A 77 11.05 -8.80 -3.02
C LEU A 77 11.34 -7.48 -2.31
N TYR A 78 10.43 -7.05 -1.44
CA TYR A 78 10.55 -5.80 -0.67
C TYR A 78 11.22 -6.00 0.70
N GLY A 79 11.58 -7.23 1.09
CA GLY A 79 12.18 -7.50 2.41
C GLY A 79 11.20 -7.35 3.57
N ALA A 80 9.89 -7.46 3.31
CA ALA A 80 8.84 -7.42 4.32
C ALA A 80 8.56 -8.82 4.87
N ASP A 81 8.05 -8.92 6.11
CA ASP A 81 7.61 -10.18 6.70
C ASP A 81 6.33 -10.68 6.02
N HIS A 82 5.42 -9.77 5.67
CA HIS A 82 4.14 -10.07 5.05
C HIS A 82 3.79 -9.04 3.98
N CYS A 83 2.99 -9.45 3.00
CA CYS A 83 2.38 -8.58 2.00
C CYS A 83 0.91 -8.93 1.82
N TRP A 84 0.06 -7.94 1.71
CA TRP A 84 -1.36 -8.08 1.39
C TRP A 84 -1.70 -7.26 0.15
N PHE A 85 -2.39 -7.87 -0.79
CA PHE A 85 -2.91 -7.16 -1.96
C PHE A 85 -4.26 -6.51 -1.65
N SER A 86 -4.51 -5.35 -2.22
CA SER A 86 -5.80 -4.65 -2.16
C SER A 86 -6.25 -4.23 -3.56
N ILE A 87 -7.54 -4.34 -3.81
CA ILE A 87 -8.19 -3.89 -5.05
C ILE A 87 -8.93 -2.55 -4.86
N ASN A 88 -8.93 -2.00 -3.65
CA ASN A 88 -9.61 -0.75 -3.31
C ASN A 88 -8.64 0.45 -3.21
N GLY A 89 -7.50 0.36 -3.89
CA GLY A 89 -6.45 1.36 -3.89
C GLY A 89 -5.72 1.49 -2.55
N THR A 90 -4.69 2.33 -2.52
CA THR A 90 -3.92 2.61 -1.30
C THR A 90 -4.78 3.23 -0.20
N THR A 91 -5.91 3.88 -0.55
CA THR A 91 -6.87 4.41 0.42
C THR A 91 -7.31 3.36 1.43
N ALA A 92 -7.74 2.18 0.98
CA ALA A 92 -8.19 1.10 1.88
C ALA A 92 -7.03 0.56 2.75
N LEU A 93 -5.82 0.51 2.20
CA LEU A 93 -4.63 0.07 2.95
C LEU A 93 -4.25 1.07 4.04
N ILE A 94 -4.27 2.37 3.76
CA ILE A 94 -4.00 3.42 4.74
C ILE A 94 -5.04 3.41 5.86
N GLU A 95 -6.33 3.28 5.52
CA GLU A 95 -7.41 3.14 6.50
C GLU A 95 -7.19 1.90 7.37
N ALA A 96 -6.86 0.75 6.77
CA ALA A 96 -6.58 -0.50 7.48
C ALA A 96 -5.36 -0.39 8.40
N MET A 97 -4.25 0.22 7.94
CA MET A 97 -3.05 0.44 8.76
C MET A 97 -3.38 1.28 10.00
N ILE A 98 -4.11 2.39 9.84
CA ILE A 98 -4.49 3.27 10.95
C ILE A 98 -5.40 2.51 11.93
N MET A 99 -6.47 1.87 11.43
CA MET A 99 -7.41 1.12 12.27
C MET A 99 -6.77 -0.08 12.99
N GLY A 100 -5.77 -0.71 12.36
CA GLY A 100 -5.02 -1.82 12.96
C GLY A 100 -3.98 -1.40 13.99
N THR A 101 -3.63 -0.10 14.02
CA THR A 101 -2.56 0.42 14.87
C THR A 101 -3.08 1.24 16.04
N VAL A 102 -4.07 2.12 15.78
CA VAL A 102 -4.63 3.03 16.78
C VAL A 102 -6.15 2.94 16.83
N GLY A 103 -6.68 2.93 18.05
CA GLY A 103 -8.11 2.87 18.33
C GLY A 103 -8.67 4.19 18.90
N PRO A 104 -9.91 4.14 19.41
CA PRO A 104 -10.55 5.31 19.99
C PRO A 104 -9.72 5.94 21.08
N ASP A 105 -9.62 7.26 21.03
CA ASP A 105 -8.86 8.11 21.98
C ASP A 105 -7.34 7.94 22.00
N GLU A 106 -6.78 7.01 21.23
CA GLU A 106 -5.33 6.86 21.10
C GLU A 106 -4.75 7.91 20.15
N THR A 107 -3.52 8.30 20.41
CA THR A 107 -2.88 9.40 19.68
C THR A 107 -1.99 8.87 18.55
N ILE A 108 -2.11 9.48 17.37
CA ILE A 108 -1.25 9.28 16.21
C ILE A 108 -0.72 10.61 15.69
N ILE A 109 0.58 10.66 15.38
CA ILE A 109 1.23 11.84 14.79
C ILE A 109 1.16 11.73 13.27
N ILE A 110 0.69 12.78 12.58
CA ILE A 110 0.52 12.79 11.12
C ILE A 110 0.99 14.12 10.50
N PRO A 111 1.54 14.13 9.27
CA PRO A 111 1.88 15.36 8.57
C PRO A 111 0.63 16.04 8.02
N ARG A 112 0.65 17.37 7.90
CA ARG A 112 -0.48 18.13 7.30
C ARG A 112 -0.66 17.88 5.81
N GLU A 113 0.35 17.39 5.11
CA GLU A 113 0.27 17.02 3.69
C GLU A 113 -0.33 15.61 3.46
N ALA A 114 -0.77 14.92 4.52
CA ALA A 114 -1.33 13.58 4.42
C ALA A 114 -2.53 13.52 3.47
N HIS A 115 -2.62 12.41 2.72
CA HIS A 115 -3.75 12.16 1.84
C HIS A 115 -5.06 12.05 2.62
N ARG A 116 -6.19 12.37 1.97
CA ARG A 116 -7.55 12.28 2.57
C ARG A 116 -7.90 10.93 3.20
N SER A 117 -7.30 9.84 2.72
CA SER A 117 -7.46 8.50 3.31
C SER A 117 -7.00 8.42 4.76
N VAL A 118 -5.99 9.21 5.14
CA VAL A 118 -5.55 9.31 6.54
C VAL A 118 -6.66 9.90 7.41
N ILE A 119 -7.34 10.95 6.92
CA ILE A 119 -8.48 11.54 7.63
C ILE A 119 -9.64 10.54 7.75
N SER A 120 -9.92 9.76 6.68
CA SER A 120 -10.91 8.69 6.74
C SER A 120 -10.53 7.63 7.79
N GLY A 121 -9.27 7.20 7.82
CA GLY A 121 -8.77 6.25 8.81
C GLY A 121 -8.90 6.77 10.25
N LEU A 122 -8.64 8.07 10.49
CA LEU A 122 -8.86 8.70 11.80
C LEU A 122 -10.33 8.68 12.22
N VAL A 123 -11.24 9.00 11.29
CA VAL A 123 -12.68 8.96 11.56
C VAL A 123 -13.14 7.54 11.88
N LEU A 124 -12.66 6.55 11.14
CA LEU A 124 -13.03 5.14 11.33
C LEU A 124 -12.45 4.56 12.63
N SER A 125 -11.21 4.89 12.96
CA SER A 125 -10.54 4.40 14.19
C SER A 125 -10.96 5.14 15.46
N GLY A 126 -11.43 6.39 15.33
CA GLY A 126 -11.66 7.28 16.48
C GLY A 126 -10.38 7.81 17.12
N ALA A 127 -9.24 7.67 16.46
CA ALA A 127 -7.93 8.12 16.96
C ALA A 127 -7.83 9.65 17.00
N LYS A 128 -6.98 10.17 17.89
CA LYS A 128 -6.69 11.60 18.05
C LYS A 128 -5.45 11.98 17.26
N PRO A 129 -5.57 12.83 16.22
CA PRO A 129 -4.42 13.27 15.46
C PRO A 129 -3.64 14.38 16.17
N VAL A 130 -2.32 14.28 16.13
CA VAL A 130 -1.38 15.36 16.34
C VAL A 130 -0.76 15.71 14.99
N TYR A 131 -0.90 16.95 14.56
CA TYR A 131 -0.43 17.39 13.26
C TYR A 131 0.99 17.95 13.32
N MET A 132 1.85 17.46 12.42
CA MET A 132 3.15 18.07 12.13
C MET A 132 3.02 19.04 10.96
N ASP A 133 3.61 20.22 11.11
CA ASP A 133 3.72 21.16 10.00
C ASP A 133 4.78 20.69 9.01
N CYS A 134 4.50 20.86 7.71
CA CYS A 134 5.43 20.54 6.64
C CYS A 134 6.26 21.77 6.27
N GLN A 135 7.48 21.56 5.85
CA GLN A 135 8.26 22.59 5.17
C GLN A 135 7.59 22.93 3.83
N PHE A 136 7.78 24.14 3.35
CA PHE A 136 7.10 24.65 2.17
C PHE A 136 8.06 25.41 1.28
N ASP A 137 8.05 25.11 -0.02
CA ASP A 137 8.76 25.92 -1.02
C ASP A 137 7.85 27.05 -1.49
N GLU A 138 8.15 28.27 -1.08
CA GLU A 138 7.32 29.45 -1.41
C GLU A 138 7.33 29.79 -2.91
N ARG A 139 8.41 29.45 -3.62
CA ARG A 139 8.54 29.73 -5.05
C ARG A 139 7.61 28.87 -5.89
N TRP A 140 7.49 27.59 -5.53
CA TRP A 140 6.68 26.62 -6.26
C TRP A 140 5.31 26.38 -5.61
N GLY A 141 5.13 26.82 -4.38
CA GLY A 141 3.89 26.63 -3.64
C GLY A 141 3.64 25.16 -3.28
N ILE A 142 4.68 24.38 -3.00
CA ILE A 142 4.59 22.95 -2.73
C ILE A 142 5.13 22.57 -1.36
N PRO A 143 4.55 21.56 -0.68
CA PRO A 143 5.12 21.02 0.55
C PRO A 143 6.39 20.22 0.24
N LEU A 144 7.37 20.33 1.13
CA LEU A 144 8.66 19.64 1.06
C LEU A 144 8.78 18.49 2.08
N GLY A 145 7.66 18.09 2.72
CA GLY A 145 7.66 17.10 3.76
C GLY A 145 8.01 17.66 5.14
N VAL A 146 8.19 16.78 6.10
CA VAL A 146 8.53 17.09 7.49
C VAL A 146 10.04 17.04 7.71
N SER A 147 10.60 17.92 8.52
CA SER A 147 12.00 17.84 8.93
C SER A 147 12.19 16.86 10.08
N LEU A 148 13.37 16.25 10.19
CA LEU A 148 13.71 15.38 11.31
C LEU A 148 13.55 16.10 12.66
N ASP A 149 14.00 17.34 12.74
CA ASP A 149 13.95 18.15 13.98
C ASP A 149 12.50 18.40 14.42
N ASP A 150 11.60 18.74 13.48
CA ASP A 150 10.19 18.97 13.79
C ASP A 150 9.48 17.67 14.19
N VAL A 151 9.83 16.56 13.55
CA VAL A 151 9.32 15.23 13.91
C VAL A 151 9.76 14.86 15.33
N VAL A 152 11.04 14.97 15.67
CA VAL A 152 11.56 14.67 17.00
C VAL A 152 10.91 15.56 18.06
N LYS A 153 10.82 16.87 17.80
CA LYS A 153 10.15 17.82 18.71
C LYS A 153 8.69 17.46 18.93
N THR A 154 7.98 17.03 17.89
CA THR A 154 6.57 16.63 18.02
C THR A 154 6.43 15.35 18.81
N MET A 155 7.27 14.35 18.55
CA MET A 155 7.28 13.10 19.32
C MET A 155 7.60 13.33 20.81
N ASP A 156 8.55 14.22 21.12
CA ASP A 156 8.91 14.57 22.50
C ASP A 156 7.80 15.33 23.24
N ALA A 157 7.01 16.11 22.51
CA ALA A 157 5.84 16.82 23.06
C ALA A 157 4.62 15.90 23.25
N HIS A 158 4.59 14.75 22.57
CA HIS A 158 3.47 13.80 22.58
C HIS A 158 3.95 12.37 22.84
N PRO A 159 4.56 12.09 23.99
CA PRO A 159 5.07 10.77 24.34
C PRO A 159 3.98 9.69 24.49
N GLU A 160 2.70 10.12 24.58
CA GLU A 160 1.54 9.24 24.60
C GLU A 160 1.17 8.69 23.20
N ALA A 161 1.75 9.22 22.13
CA ALA A 161 1.44 8.78 20.77
C ALA A 161 1.92 7.36 20.53
N LYS A 162 1.02 6.51 20.02
CA LYS A 162 1.32 5.11 19.69
C LYS A 162 2.02 4.96 18.35
N ALA A 163 1.71 5.85 17.41
CA ALA A 163 2.19 5.74 16.05
C ALA A 163 2.49 7.11 15.44
N ILE A 164 3.33 7.07 14.43
CA ILE A 164 3.56 8.17 13.50
C ILE A 164 3.29 7.70 12.09
N LEU A 165 2.58 8.51 11.29
CA LEU A 165 2.40 8.28 9.87
C LEU A 165 3.21 9.29 9.08
N LEU A 166 3.89 8.82 8.04
CA LEU A 166 4.69 9.63 7.13
C LEU A 166 4.16 9.47 5.69
N VAL A 167 4.39 10.47 4.84
CA VAL A 167 4.19 10.39 3.39
C VAL A 167 5.56 10.39 2.74
N TYR A 168 5.90 9.33 1.98
CA TYR A 168 7.24 9.16 1.42
C TYR A 168 7.28 8.26 0.17
N PRO A 169 7.69 8.78 -0.99
CA PRO A 169 7.82 10.21 -1.27
C PRO A 169 6.44 10.88 -1.30
N ASN A 170 6.40 12.20 -1.15
CA ASN A 170 5.16 12.94 -1.29
C ASN A 170 4.72 13.06 -2.77
N TYR A 171 3.57 13.69 -3.02
CA TYR A 171 3.00 13.84 -4.36
C TYR A 171 3.96 14.52 -5.38
N TYR A 172 4.89 15.33 -4.90
CA TYR A 172 5.87 16.05 -5.73
C TYR A 172 7.21 15.31 -5.88
N GLY A 173 7.30 14.08 -5.37
CA GLY A 173 8.53 13.29 -5.40
C GLY A 173 9.57 13.70 -4.37
N VAL A 174 9.18 14.49 -3.37
CA VAL A 174 10.09 14.90 -2.29
C VAL A 174 10.10 13.84 -1.20
N GLY A 175 11.28 13.38 -0.81
CA GLY A 175 11.49 12.46 0.30
C GLY A 175 11.85 13.19 1.59
N VAL A 176 11.68 12.51 2.72
CA VAL A 176 12.13 12.95 4.06
C VAL A 176 13.29 12.08 4.52
N ASP A 177 13.95 12.43 5.62
CA ASP A 177 14.99 11.58 6.24
C ASP A 177 14.37 10.37 6.94
N ILE A 178 13.80 9.46 6.14
CA ILE A 178 13.02 8.32 6.61
C ILE A 178 13.79 7.45 7.59
N VAL A 179 15.08 7.19 7.33
CA VAL A 179 15.92 6.31 8.15
C VAL A 179 16.06 6.84 9.58
N ASN A 180 16.38 8.13 9.73
CA ASN A 180 16.54 8.73 11.04
C ASN A 180 15.20 8.93 11.74
N ILE A 181 14.14 9.27 11.01
CA ILE A 181 12.78 9.38 11.58
C ILE A 181 12.31 8.04 12.14
N VAL A 182 12.41 6.95 11.39
CA VAL A 182 12.06 5.59 11.85
C VAL A 182 12.83 5.22 13.13
N LYS A 183 14.15 5.45 13.11
CA LYS A 183 15.01 5.19 14.27
C LYS A 183 14.59 5.98 15.52
N GLU A 184 14.25 7.25 15.36
CA GLU A 184 13.82 8.11 16.47
C GLU A 184 12.42 7.73 16.98
N ALA A 185 11.51 7.32 16.10
CA ALA A 185 10.19 6.80 16.46
C ALA A 185 10.30 5.50 17.28
N HIS A 186 11.09 4.54 16.80
CA HIS A 186 11.31 3.26 17.48
C HIS A 186 11.98 3.42 18.85
N LYS A 187 12.89 4.38 19.04
CA LYS A 187 13.47 4.68 20.38
C LYS A 187 12.39 5.11 21.39
N ARG A 188 11.28 5.65 20.92
CA ARG A 188 10.15 6.09 21.72
C ARG A 188 9.01 5.06 21.80
N GLY A 189 9.22 3.86 21.18
CA GLY A 189 8.23 2.79 21.14
C GLY A 189 7.04 3.07 20.22
N MET A 190 7.17 4.02 19.30
CA MET A 190 6.13 4.37 18.33
C MET A 190 6.19 3.45 17.11
N ILE A 191 5.03 3.05 16.59
CA ILE A 191 4.88 2.31 15.34
C ILE A 191 4.95 3.30 14.17
N VAL A 192 5.70 2.96 13.13
CA VAL A 192 5.87 3.81 11.95
C VAL A 192 5.05 3.30 10.78
N LEU A 193 4.06 4.10 10.38
CA LEU A 193 3.21 3.88 9.21
C LEU A 193 3.71 4.77 8.06
N VAL A 194 3.81 4.24 6.85
CA VAL A 194 4.24 5.04 5.69
C VAL A 194 3.26 4.90 4.53
N ASP A 195 2.73 6.05 4.11
CA ASP A 195 2.08 6.19 2.82
C ASP A 195 3.16 6.33 1.75
N GLU A 196 3.51 5.21 1.13
CA GLU A 196 4.48 5.10 0.05
C GLU A 196 3.78 4.83 -1.30
N ALA A 197 2.58 5.38 -1.49
CA ALA A 197 1.81 5.19 -2.72
C ALA A 197 2.60 5.53 -3.99
N HIS A 198 3.52 6.48 -3.90
CA HIS A 198 4.36 6.94 -5.01
C HIS A 198 5.78 6.36 -5.00
N GLY A 199 6.10 5.42 -4.10
CA GLY A 199 7.45 4.91 -3.89
C GLY A 199 7.74 3.44 -4.24
N PRO A 200 6.83 2.63 -4.82
CA PRO A 200 7.08 1.19 -5.02
C PRO A 200 8.25 0.89 -5.97
N HIS A 201 8.69 1.86 -6.74
CA HIS A 201 9.83 1.75 -7.66
C HIS A 201 11.19 1.99 -6.99
N LEU A 202 11.23 2.54 -5.79
CA LEU A 202 12.47 2.94 -5.10
C LEU A 202 13.49 1.80 -4.98
N PRO A 203 13.12 0.56 -4.59
CA PRO A 203 14.10 -0.52 -4.39
C PRO A 203 14.73 -1.04 -5.69
N PHE A 204 14.21 -0.65 -6.86
CA PHE A 204 14.69 -1.17 -8.14
C PHE A 204 15.80 -0.33 -8.79
N SER A 205 16.33 0.68 -8.09
CA SER A 205 17.46 1.48 -8.58
C SER A 205 18.34 1.98 -7.45
N ASN A 206 19.64 1.74 -7.56
CA ASN A 206 20.64 2.21 -6.61
C ASN A 206 20.87 3.75 -6.65
N THR A 207 20.23 4.46 -7.58
CA THR A 207 20.30 5.92 -7.68
C THR A 207 19.11 6.61 -7.01
N LEU A 208 18.12 5.85 -6.58
CA LEU A 208 16.95 6.34 -5.86
C LEU A 208 17.17 6.25 -4.34
N PRO A 209 16.41 7.03 -3.56
CA PRO A 209 16.43 6.91 -2.11
C PRO A 209 16.01 5.51 -1.64
N ILE A 210 16.39 5.15 -0.41
CA ILE A 210 15.97 3.92 0.24
C ILE A 210 14.45 3.91 0.41
N GLU A 211 13.79 2.78 0.16
CA GLU A 211 12.35 2.62 0.40
C GLU A 211 12.03 2.41 1.89
N ALA A 212 10.75 2.60 2.26
CA ALA A 212 10.35 2.67 3.66
C ALA A 212 10.53 1.35 4.43
N ILE A 213 10.32 0.18 3.81
CA ILE A 213 10.55 -1.12 4.46
C ILE A 213 12.03 -1.30 4.80
N ALA A 214 12.95 -1.06 3.87
CA ALA A 214 14.38 -1.15 4.14
C ALA A 214 14.88 -0.08 5.13
N ALA A 215 14.18 1.05 5.24
CA ALA A 215 14.41 2.04 6.29
C ALA A 215 13.92 1.58 7.68
N GLY A 216 13.16 0.49 7.75
CA GLY A 216 12.67 -0.12 8.98
C GLY A 216 11.25 0.28 9.39
N ALA A 217 10.44 0.85 8.49
CA ALA A 217 9.03 1.13 8.77
C ALA A 217 8.24 -0.15 9.06
N ASP A 218 7.27 -0.06 9.97
CA ASP A 218 6.50 -1.22 10.44
C ASP A 218 5.37 -1.59 9.48
N LEU A 219 4.68 -0.60 8.90
CA LEU A 219 3.60 -0.80 7.94
C LEU A 219 3.75 0.21 6.78
N VAL A 220 3.71 -0.31 5.56
CA VAL A 220 3.89 0.51 4.35
C VAL A 220 2.79 0.22 3.34
N ALA A 221 2.11 1.26 2.87
CA ALA A 221 1.12 1.16 1.81
C ALA A 221 1.70 1.68 0.49
N GLN A 222 1.73 0.82 -0.51
CA GLN A 222 2.26 1.12 -1.85
C GLN A 222 1.16 0.99 -2.92
N SER A 223 1.37 1.59 -4.08
CA SER A 223 0.50 1.45 -5.26
C SER A 223 1.31 1.11 -6.50
N THR A 224 0.72 0.32 -7.38
CA THR A 224 1.33 -0.07 -8.66
C THR A 224 0.88 0.79 -9.85
N HIS A 225 0.17 1.90 -9.58
CA HIS A 225 -0.36 2.80 -10.63
C HIS A 225 0.68 3.58 -11.43
#